data_8638f3fa57fa6db64a121c75aa9081bc
#
_entry.id   8638f3fa57fa6db64a121c75aa9081bc
#
_cell.length_a   1.000
_cell.length_b   1.000
_cell.length_c   1.000
_cell.angle_alpha   90.00
_cell.angle_beta   90.00
_cell.angle_gamma   90.00
#
_symmetry.space_group_name_H-M   'P 1'
#
loop_
_entity.id
_entity.type
_entity.pdbx_description
1 polymer ?
#
loop_
_entity_poly.entity_id
_entity_poly.type
_entity_poly.pdbx_seq_one_letter_code
_entity_poly.pdbx_strand_id
1 'polypeptide(L)'
;MIRFAEKKDIPYIKELWDIAFGEEPDFNKYFFDNFFKYEDTLLYVEEKPVAMLQMMPYTLKGIGAVTYIYGATTHPDYRKKGLMGKLLKKSFEIDKSRGVKGSVLIPANQGLFNYYSKFGYETLSYVDTKVMKSTNELKYTVEKAKIEDLKSMAEIY
;
A
#
# COMPACT_ATOMS: atom_id res chain seq x y z
N MET A 1 7.20 -6.82 -19.55
CA MET A 1 8.40 -7.05 -18.72
C MET A 1 8.13 -6.58 -17.28
N ILE A 2 8.69 -7.28 -16.26
CA ILE A 2 8.56 -6.83 -14.86
C ILE A 2 9.93 -6.34 -14.38
N ARG A 3 9.96 -5.15 -13.77
CA ARG A 3 11.15 -4.53 -13.18
C ARG A 3 10.79 -3.52 -12.09
N PHE A 4 11.76 -3.12 -11.29
CA PHE A 4 11.61 -1.98 -10.40
C PHE A 4 11.52 -0.67 -11.17
N ALA A 5 10.95 0.34 -10.51
CA ALA A 5 10.77 1.66 -11.09
C ALA A 5 12.10 2.39 -11.29
N GLU A 6 12.12 3.28 -12.26
CA GLU A 6 13.20 4.21 -12.56
C GLU A 6 12.66 5.64 -12.62
N LYS A 7 13.53 6.63 -12.54
CA LYS A 7 13.14 8.06 -12.54
C LYS A 7 12.25 8.45 -13.72
N LYS A 8 12.49 7.85 -14.89
CA LYS A 8 11.69 8.09 -16.11
C LYS A 8 10.24 7.61 -16.03
N ASP A 9 9.94 6.71 -15.07
CA ASP A 9 8.61 6.11 -14.93
C ASP A 9 7.64 6.96 -14.09
N ILE A 10 8.13 7.98 -13.40
CA ILE A 10 7.34 8.82 -12.49
C ILE A 10 6.02 9.33 -13.10
N PRO A 11 5.96 9.84 -14.34
CA PRO A 11 4.70 10.31 -14.90
C PRO A 11 3.64 9.20 -14.98
N TYR A 12 4.04 8.00 -15.38
CA TYR A 12 3.15 6.82 -15.48
C TYR A 12 2.76 6.25 -14.11
N ILE A 13 3.67 6.29 -13.15
CA ILE A 13 3.39 5.88 -11.77
C ILE A 13 2.35 6.80 -11.14
N LYS A 14 2.45 8.11 -11.36
CA LYS A 14 1.45 9.07 -10.90
C LYS A 14 0.10 8.84 -11.56
N GLU A 15 0.05 8.61 -12.88
CA GLU A 15 -1.17 8.25 -13.61
C GLU A 15 -1.84 6.99 -12.98
N LEU A 16 -1.06 5.94 -12.74
CA LEU A 16 -1.56 4.72 -12.09
C LEU A 16 -2.00 4.95 -10.65
N TRP A 17 -1.31 5.85 -9.92
CA TRP A 17 -1.66 6.24 -8.57
C TRP A 17 -3.00 6.95 -8.51
N ASP A 18 -3.21 7.95 -9.38
CA ASP A 18 -4.47 8.70 -9.47
C ASP A 18 -5.66 7.79 -9.83
N ILE A 19 -5.44 6.77 -10.66
CA ILE A 19 -6.44 5.73 -10.96
C ILE A 19 -6.82 4.93 -9.70
N ALA A 20 -5.89 4.71 -8.78
CA ALA A 20 -6.13 3.92 -7.56
C ALA A 20 -6.74 4.73 -6.42
N PHE A 21 -6.27 5.95 -6.22
CA PHE A 21 -6.53 6.76 -5.03
C PHE A 21 -7.25 8.08 -5.33
N GLY A 22 -7.43 8.42 -6.61
CA GLY A 22 -7.99 9.70 -7.03
C GLY A 22 -6.96 10.84 -7.01
N GLU A 23 -7.38 11.97 -7.54
CA GLU A 23 -6.57 13.19 -7.58
C GLU A 23 -6.72 13.96 -6.26
N GLU A 24 -5.99 13.53 -5.23
CA GLU A 24 -5.86 14.25 -3.96
C GLU A 24 -4.44 14.86 -3.86
N PRO A 25 -4.24 16.09 -4.34
CA PRO A 25 -2.91 16.67 -4.53
C PRO A 25 -2.04 16.66 -3.27
N ASP A 26 -2.59 17.00 -2.12
CA ASP A 26 -1.84 17.08 -0.86
C ASP A 26 -1.43 15.70 -0.36
N PHE A 27 -2.33 14.72 -0.41
CA PHE A 27 -2.02 13.33 -0.05
C PHE A 27 -1.02 12.71 -1.02
N ASN A 28 -1.24 12.87 -2.33
CA ASN A 28 -0.36 12.34 -3.35
C ASN A 28 1.05 12.94 -3.22
N LYS A 29 1.14 14.27 -3.06
CA LYS A 29 2.41 14.94 -2.81
C LYS A 29 3.10 14.40 -1.57
N TYR A 30 2.39 14.29 -0.45
CA TYR A 30 2.94 13.80 0.80
C TYR A 30 3.47 12.37 0.67
N PHE A 31 2.74 11.48 -0.02
CA PHE A 31 3.19 10.11 -0.28
C PHE A 31 4.47 10.07 -1.12
N PHE A 32 4.49 10.79 -2.24
CA PHE A 32 5.64 10.79 -3.15
C PHE A 32 6.89 11.43 -2.53
N ASP A 33 6.72 12.41 -1.66
CA ASP A 33 7.83 13.10 -0.99
C ASP A 33 8.41 12.30 0.18
N ASN A 34 7.61 11.46 0.86
CA ASN A 34 8.01 10.84 2.12
C ASN A 34 8.11 9.30 2.09
N PHE A 35 7.31 8.64 1.24
CA PHE A 35 7.20 7.18 1.28
C PHE A 35 7.58 6.49 -0.02
N PHE A 36 7.43 7.16 -1.15
CA PHE A 36 7.74 6.57 -2.44
C PHE A 36 9.23 6.26 -2.58
N LYS A 37 9.53 5.02 -3.02
CA LYS A 37 10.89 4.59 -3.37
C LYS A 37 10.87 3.78 -4.66
N TYR A 38 11.84 4.03 -5.52
CA TYR A 38 11.99 3.31 -6.78
C TYR A 38 12.26 1.82 -6.56
N GLU A 39 13.11 1.49 -5.59
CA GLU A 39 13.50 0.13 -5.21
C GLU A 39 12.39 -0.69 -4.55
N ASP A 40 11.32 -0.05 -4.12
CA ASP A 40 10.14 -0.69 -3.53
C ASP A 40 8.95 -0.68 -4.49
N THR A 41 9.07 -0.06 -5.68
CA THR A 41 8.00 0.04 -6.68
C THR A 41 8.22 -0.95 -7.81
N LEU A 42 7.41 -2.00 -7.87
CA LEU A 42 7.47 -3.00 -8.92
C LEU A 42 6.47 -2.68 -10.03
N LEU A 43 6.93 -2.68 -11.27
CA LEU A 43 6.17 -2.30 -12.45
C LEU A 43 6.01 -3.47 -13.42
N TYR A 44 4.85 -3.58 -14.04
CA TYR A 44 4.67 -4.29 -15.29
C TYR A 44 4.73 -3.30 -16.45
N VAL A 45 5.73 -3.47 -17.30
CA VAL A 45 6.03 -2.56 -18.41
C VAL A 45 5.78 -3.28 -19.75
N GLU A 46 4.99 -2.67 -20.61
CA GLU A 46 4.88 -2.96 -22.04
C GLU A 46 5.69 -1.90 -22.80
N GLU A 47 5.09 -1.01 -23.55
CA GLU A 47 5.74 0.20 -24.09
C GLU A 47 5.96 1.23 -22.97
N LYS A 48 5.02 1.28 -22.00
CA LYS A 48 5.05 2.09 -20.78
C LYS A 48 4.62 1.25 -19.56
N PRO A 49 4.84 1.71 -18.34
CA PRO A 49 4.24 1.10 -17.14
C PRO A 49 2.72 1.06 -17.24
N VAL A 50 2.13 -0.13 -17.11
CA VAL A 50 0.67 -0.36 -17.20
C VAL A 50 0.07 -1.02 -15.98
N ALA A 51 0.92 -1.48 -15.06
CA ALA A 51 0.52 -1.91 -13.72
C ALA A 51 1.68 -1.72 -12.75
N MET A 52 1.35 -1.49 -11.50
CA MET A 52 2.30 -1.29 -10.41
C MET A 52 1.84 -1.93 -9.11
N LEU A 53 2.78 -2.17 -8.21
CA LEU A 53 2.56 -2.34 -6.78
C LEU A 53 3.78 -1.81 -6.00
N GLN A 54 3.53 -1.35 -4.77
CA GLN A 54 4.56 -0.96 -3.82
C GLN A 54 4.87 -2.16 -2.91
N MET A 55 6.14 -2.46 -2.71
CA MET A 55 6.65 -3.49 -1.79
C MET A 55 7.25 -2.80 -0.56
N MET A 56 6.40 -2.19 0.27
CA MET A 56 6.86 -1.39 1.42
C MET A 56 7.40 -2.30 2.52
N PRO A 57 8.64 -2.09 2.99
CA PRO A 57 9.16 -2.84 4.14
C PRO A 57 8.36 -2.56 5.40
N TYR A 58 7.97 -3.61 6.10
CA TYR A 58 7.21 -3.51 7.33
C TYR A 58 7.67 -4.55 8.35
N THR A 59 7.32 -4.35 9.62
CA THR A 59 7.60 -5.33 10.68
C THR A 59 6.32 -5.62 11.44
N LEU A 60 5.91 -6.88 11.47
CA LEU A 60 4.80 -7.33 12.30
C LEU A 60 5.34 -7.91 13.61
N LYS A 61 4.77 -7.43 14.73
CA LYS A 61 5.13 -7.92 16.07
C LYS A 61 4.88 -9.43 16.16
N GLY A 62 5.88 -10.17 16.61
CA GLY A 62 5.83 -11.63 16.75
C GLY A 62 6.08 -12.43 15.45
N ILE A 63 6.09 -11.78 14.29
CA ILE A 63 6.35 -12.41 12.98
C ILE A 63 7.70 -12.00 12.43
N GLY A 64 8.03 -10.71 12.49
CA GLY A 64 9.25 -10.14 11.96
C GLY A 64 9.02 -9.35 10.67
N ALA A 65 10.05 -9.28 9.81
CA ALA A 65 10.00 -8.54 8.56
C ALA A 65 8.98 -9.13 7.59
N VAL A 66 8.12 -8.25 7.06
CA VAL A 66 7.12 -8.56 6.03
C VAL A 66 7.10 -7.44 4.99
N THR A 67 6.54 -7.72 3.82
CA THR A 67 6.26 -6.70 2.80
C THR A 67 4.81 -6.25 2.90
N TYR A 68 4.55 -4.95 3.05
CA TYR A 68 3.21 -4.39 2.88
C TYR A 68 3.00 -4.06 1.40
N ILE A 69 2.11 -4.80 0.75
CA ILE A 69 1.72 -4.54 -0.64
C ILE A 69 0.74 -3.37 -0.65
N TYR A 70 1.16 -2.28 -1.25
CA TYR A 70 0.39 -1.04 -1.32
C TYR A 70 0.29 -0.52 -2.76
N GLY A 71 -0.71 0.31 -3.07
CA GLY A 71 -0.85 0.92 -4.40
C GLY A 71 -0.96 -0.07 -5.57
N ALA A 72 -1.47 -1.28 -5.32
CA ALA A 72 -1.60 -2.30 -6.35
C ALA A 72 -2.64 -1.90 -7.41
N THR A 73 -2.18 -1.45 -8.56
CA THR A 73 -3.02 -0.85 -9.61
C THR A 73 -2.67 -1.40 -10.99
N THR A 74 -3.70 -1.60 -11.81
CA THR A 74 -3.57 -1.89 -13.24
C THR A 74 -4.41 -0.89 -14.01
N HIS A 75 -3.80 -0.25 -15.02
CA HIS A 75 -4.48 0.67 -15.91
C HIS A 75 -5.74 0.01 -16.50
N PRO A 76 -6.88 0.69 -16.59
CA PRO A 76 -8.17 0.12 -17.02
C PRO A 76 -8.09 -0.71 -18.31
N ASP A 77 -7.42 -0.21 -19.35
CA ASP A 77 -7.28 -0.87 -20.64
C ASP A 77 -6.43 -2.16 -20.64
N TYR A 78 -5.73 -2.39 -19.52
CA TYR A 78 -4.85 -3.55 -19.33
C TYR A 78 -5.37 -4.52 -18.26
N ARG A 79 -6.55 -4.26 -17.71
CA ARG A 79 -7.20 -5.16 -16.73
C ARG A 79 -7.60 -6.49 -17.38
N LYS A 80 -7.89 -7.48 -16.52
CA LYS A 80 -8.30 -8.86 -16.93
C LYS A 80 -7.25 -9.64 -17.74
N LYS A 81 -6.03 -9.11 -17.91
CA LYS A 81 -4.90 -9.79 -18.60
C LYS A 81 -3.95 -10.51 -17.62
N GLY A 82 -4.30 -10.58 -16.33
CA GLY A 82 -3.51 -11.26 -15.31
C GLY A 82 -2.23 -10.53 -14.87
N LEU A 83 -2.06 -9.26 -15.24
CA LEU A 83 -0.81 -8.51 -15.00
C LEU A 83 -0.50 -8.34 -13.51
N MET A 84 -1.51 -7.98 -12.70
CA MET A 84 -1.35 -7.88 -11.24
C MET A 84 -0.97 -9.21 -10.61
N GLY A 85 -1.54 -10.32 -11.10
CA GLY A 85 -1.14 -11.65 -10.63
C GLY A 85 0.32 -11.99 -10.93
N LYS A 86 0.84 -11.53 -12.08
CA LYS A 86 2.27 -11.68 -12.41
C LYS A 86 3.15 -10.83 -11.51
N LEU A 87 2.72 -9.60 -11.18
CA LEU A 87 3.42 -8.73 -10.24
C LEU A 87 3.46 -9.33 -8.83
N LEU A 88 2.33 -9.84 -8.32
CA LEU A 88 2.26 -10.49 -7.00
C LEU A 88 3.18 -11.72 -6.92
N LYS A 89 3.17 -12.59 -7.95
CA LYS A 89 4.09 -13.74 -7.99
C LYS A 89 5.54 -13.30 -7.96
N LYS A 90 5.86 -12.24 -8.72
CA LYS A 90 7.22 -11.70 -8.74
C LYS A 90 7.62 -11.07 -7.41
N SER A 91 6.70 -10.37 -6.72
CA SER A 91 6.99 -9.85 -5.37
C SER A 91 7.29 -10.97 -4.37
N PHE A 92 6.60 -12.11 -4.43
CA PHE A 92 6.91 -13.27 -3.56
C PHE A 92 8.29 -13.86 -3.82
N GLU A 93 8.72 -13.92 -5.09
CA GLU A 93 10.08 -14.36 -5.43
C GLU A 93 11.14 -13.41 -4.83
N ILE A 94 10.89 -12.10 -4.92
CA ILE A 94 11.76 -11.07 -4.37
C ILE A 94 11.80 -11.17 -2.84
N ASP A 95 10.64 -11.27 -2.19
CA ASP A 95 10.54 -11.42 -0.73
C ASP A 95 11.30 -12.65 -0.24
N LYS A 96 11.12 -13.78 -0.91
CA LYS A 96 11.86 -15.01 -0.62
C LYS A 96 13.37 -14.82 -0.73
N SER A 97 13.83 -14.12 -1.77
CA SER A 97 15.26 -13.85 -1.96
C SER A 97 15.85 -12.91 -0.90
N ARG A 98 15.01 -12.04 -0.33
CA ARG A 98 15.37 -11.09 0.74
C ARG A 98 15.22 -11.69 2.15
N GLY A 99 14.74 -12.93 2.29
CA GLY A 99 14.48 -13.56 3.59
C GLY A 99 13.28 -12.97 4.32
N VAL A 100 12.38 -12.28 3.61
CA VAL A 100 11.14 -11.71 4.15
C VAL A 100 10.15 -12.85 4.42
N LYS A 101 9.45 -12.80 5.57
CA LYS A 101 8.58 -13.89 6.05
C LYS A 101 7.30 -14.06 5.24
N GLY A 102 6.81 -12.97 4.64
CA GLY A 102 5.60 -12.95 3.83
C GLY A 102 5.17 -11.53 3.50
N SER A 103 4.01 -11.40 2.89
CA SER A 103 3.45 -10.09 2.59
C SER A 103 2.05 -9.93 3.16
N VAL A 104 1.69 -8.69 3.47
CA VAL A 104 0.37 -8.29 3.97
C VAL A 104 -0.20 -7.20 3.08
N LEU A 105 -1.51 -7.08 3.05
CA LEU A 105 -2.21 -6.01 2.34
C LEU A 105 -3.58 -5.75 2.96
N ILE A 106 -4.17 -4.62 2.62
CA ILE A 106 -5.54 -4.26 3.00
C ILE A 106 -6.36 -4.18 1.71
N PRO A 107 -7.30 -5.11 1.47
CA PRO A 107 -8.15 -5.06 0.30
C PRO A 107 -9.14 -3.88 0.39
N ALA A 108 -9.27 -3.10 -0.68
CA ALA A 108 -10.15 -1.93 -0.72
C ALA A 108 -11.66 -2.28 -0.74
N ASN A 109 -12.02 -3.51 -1.08
CA ASN A 109 -13.41 -3.96 -1.11
C ASN A 109 -13.49 -5.49 -1.02
N GLN A 110 -14.72 -6.00 -0.78
CA GLN A 110 -14.97 -7.45 -0.62
C GLN A 110 -14.56 -8.29 -1.83
N GLY A 111 -14.68 -7.79 -3.05
CA GLY A 111 -14.28 -8.54 -4.26
C GLY A 111 -12.77 -8.82 -4.32
N LEU A 112 -11.96 -7.94 -3.73
CA LEU A 112 -10.52 -8.10 -3.68
C LEU A 112 -10.07 -9.17 -2.68
N PHE A 113 -10.82 -9.48 -1.62
CA PHE A 113 -10.52 -10.63 -0.76
C PHE A 113 -10.49 -11.93 -1.58
N ASN A 114 -11.52 -12.16 -2.40
CA ASN A 114 -11.59 -13.34 -3.29
C ASN A 114 -10.51 -13.32 -4.38
N TYR A 115 -10.05 -12.15 -4.77
CA TYR A 115 -8.96 -12.03 -5.72
C TYR A 115 -7.62 -12.43 -5.09
N TYR A 116 -7.28 -11.85 -3.93
CA TYR A 116 -6.00 -12.09 -3.26
C TYR A 116 -5.89 -13.50 -2.67
N SER A 117 -7.01 -14.12 -2.25
CA SER A 117 -7.00 -15.51 -1.76
C SER A 117 -6.48 -16.52 -2.78
N LYS A 118 -6.62 -16.23 -4.10
CA LYS A 118 -6.06 -17.05 -5.18
C LYS A 118 -4.52 -17.06 -5.21
N PHE A 119 -3.90 -16.13 -4.49
CA PHE A 119 -2.45 -16.01 -4.35
C PHE A 119 -1.94 -16.43 -2.97
N GLY A 120 -2.81 -17.05 -2.15
CA GLY A 120 -2.43 -17.55 -0.82
C GLY A 120 -2.59 -16.53 0.31
N TYR A 121 -3.23 -15.38 0.06
CA TYR A 121 -3.58 -14.47 1.14
C TYR A 121 -4.76 -14.97 1.94
N GLU A 122 -4.63 -14.92 3.25
CA GLU A 122 -5.68 -15.25 4.22
C GLU A 122 -5.97 -14.04 5.09
N THR A 123 -7.18 -13.99 5.68
CA THR A 123 -7.54 -12.90 6.58
C THR A 123 -6.80 -13.05 7.90
N LEU A 124 -5.94 -12.10 8.21
CA LEU A 124 -5.14 -12.08 9.44
C LEU A 124 -5.89 -11.46 10.61
N SER A 125 -6.62 -10.38 10.36
CA SER A 125 -7.38 -9.66 11.38
C SER A 125 -8.55 -8.89 10.77
N TYR A 126 -9.48 -8.49 11.63
CA TYR A 126 -10.60 -7.61 11.29
C TYR A 126 -10.46 -6.31 12.06
N VAL A 127 -10.91 -5.21 11.47
CA VAL A 127 -11.01 -3.91 12.12
C VAL A 127 -12.48 -3.61 12.35
N ASP A 128 -12.86 -3.41 13.61
CA ASP A 128 -14.21 -2.99 13.96
C ASP A 128 -14.33 -1.46 13.76
N THR A 129 -15.28 -1.05 12.94
CA THR A 129 -15.60 0.36 12.76
C THR A 129 -16.74 0.72 13.69
N LYS A 130 -16.49 1.61 14.67
CA LYS A 130 -17.53 2.20 15.51
C LYS A 130 -17.90 3.58 14.96
N VAL A 131 -19.15 3.75 14.60
CA VAL A 131 -19.69 5.08 14.26
C VAL A 131 -20.02 5.78 15.57
N MET A 132 -19.24 6.78 15.93
CA MET A 132 -19.54 7.65 17.07
C MET A 132 -20.30 8.87 16.58
N LYS A 133 -21.47 9.14 17.15
CA LYS A 133 -22.18 10.40 16.93
C LYS A 133 -21.42 11.49 17.70
N SER A 134 -21.01 12.53 17.01
CA SER A 134 -20.51 13.73 17.66
C SER A 134 -21.61 14.31 18.55
N THR A 135 -21.36 14.44 19.84
CA THR A 135 -22.16 15.28 20.72
C THR A 135 -21.53 16.67 20.70
N ASN A 136 -22.35 17.72 20.65
CA ASN A 136 -21.86 19.12 20.60
C ASN A 136 -21.12 19.57 21.87
N GLU A 137 -20.99 18.70 22.87
CA GLU A 137 -20.20 18.96 24.08
C GLU A 137 -18.78 18.40 23.92
N LEU A 138 -17.83 19.25 23.62
CA LEU A 138 -16.42 18.93 23.70
C LEU A 138 -16.05 18.84 25.19
N LYS A 139 -15.93 17.62 25.72
CA LYS A 139 -15.40 17.38 27.07
C LYS A 139 -13.88 17.58 27.16
N TYR A 140 -13.21 17.74 26.04
CA TYR A 140 -11.75 17.81 25.94
C TYR A 140 -11.34 18.94 24.99
N THR A 141 -10.27 19.60 25.34
CA THR A 141 -9.61 20.57 24.45
C THR A 141 -8.74 19.80 23.47
N VAL A 142 -8.87 20.12 22.17
CA VAL A 142 -8.02 19.54 21.11
C VAL A 142 -6.92 20.56 20.79
N GLU A 143 -5.68 20.19 21.03
CA GLU A 143 -4.50 21.01 20.74
C GLU A 143 -3.61 20.32 19.70
N LYS A 144 -2.75 21.10 19.03
CA LYS A 144 -1.73 20.51 18.16
C LYS A 144 -0.70 19.78 19.01
N ALA A 145 -0.42 18.51 18.65
CA ALA A 145 0.62 17.73 19.30
C ALA A 145 1.99 18.43 19.19
N LYS A 146 2.75 18.37 20.27
CA LYS A 146 4.13 18.86 20.35
C LYS A 146 5.10 17.70 20.37
N ILE A 147 6.39 17.97 20.16
CA ILE A 147 7.44 16.92 20.20
C ILE A 147 7.47 16.21 21.56
N GLU A 148 7.20 16.93 22.64
CA GLU A 148 7.14 16.39 24.01
C GLU A 148 6.01 15.38 24.22
N ASP A 149 4.95 15.41 23.40
CA ASP A 149 3.80 14.51 23.48
C ASP A 149 4.05 13.16 22.81
N LEU A 150 5.09 13.04 21.98
CA LEU A 150 5.37 11.83 21.19
C LEU A 150 5.51 10.58 22.03
N LYS A 151 6.09 10.69 23.25
CA LYS A 151 6.25 9.54 24.14
C LYS A 151 4.89 9.02 24.61
N SER A 152 4.04 9.93 25.10
CA SER A 152 2.68 9.58 25.56
C SER A 152 1.80 9.07 24.43
N MET A 153 1.95 9.62 23.21
CA MET A 153 1.23 9.15 22.04
C MET A 153 1.64 7.74 21.62
N ALA A 154 2.93 7.39 21.75
CA ALA A 154 3.44 6.05 21.44
C ALA A 154 2.97 4.96 22.44
N GLU A 155 2.55 5.36 23.65
CA GLU A 155 2.02 4.44 24.67
C GLU A 155 0.54 4.06 24.42
N ILE A 156 -0.17 4.78 23.52
CA ILE A 156 -1.58 4.54 23.19
C ILE A 156 -1.73 3.42 22.14
N TYR A 157 -0.68 3.10 21.41
CA TYR A 157 -0.63 2.06 20.37
C TYR A 157 0.34 0.94 20.78
#